data_8e4fe3b86dd83eed592d0b86835c6a8d
#
_entry.id   8e4fe3b86dd83eed592d0b86835c6a8d
#
_cell.length_a   1.000
_cell.length_b   1.000
_cell.length_c   1.000
_cell.angle_alpha   90.00
_cell.angle_beta   90.00
_cell.angle_gamma   90.00
#
_symmetry.space_group_name_H-M   'P 1'
#
loop_
_entity.id
_entity.type
_entity.pdbx_description
1 polymer ?
#
loop_
_entity_poly.entity_id
_entity_poly.type
_entity_poly.pdbx_seq_one_letter_code
_entity_poly.pdbx_strand_id
1 'polypeptide(L)'
;MGAGRSPAIEKSGLVVTDIEFLGRHYAETLRLWQYNFQANRDKIREIYDETFCRMWEYYLACSEVSFRHLDSTVFQIQIVKDRHVVPMTRNYIAKEEAVLREATANNTRAA
;
A
#
# COMPACT_ATOMS: atom_id res chain seq x y z
N MET A 1 -21.10 2.98 13.29
CA MET A 1 -20.77 1.75 12.57
C MET A 1 -19.32 1.37 12.82
N GLY A 2 -19.09 0.31 13.55
CA GLY A 2 -17.75 -0.12 13.95
C GLY A 2 -16.94 -0.84 12.85
N ALA A 3 -17.33 -0.71 11.59
CA ALA A 3 -16.76 -1.46 10.47
C ALA A 3 -15.26 -1.18 10.21
N GLY A 4 -14.69 -0.12 10.78
CA GLY A 4 -13.30 0.21 10.59
C GLY A 4 -12.40 -0.06 11.78
N ARG A 5 -12.95 -0.53 12.89
CA ARG A 5 -12.16 -0.76 14.10
C ARG A 5 -12.02 -2.25 14.35
N SER A 6 -10.80 -2.74 14.31
CA SER A 6 -10.55 -4.11 14.70
C SER A 6 -10.78 -4.27 16.21
N PRO A 7 -11.66 -5.18 16.64
CA PRO A 7 -11.82 -5.47 18.07
C PRO A 7 -10.52 -5.85 18.77
N ALA A 8 -9.60 -6.45 18.02
CA ALA A 8 -8.27 -6.81 18.54
C ALA A 8 -7.46 -5.58 18.94
N ILE A 9 -7.50 -4.52 18.14
CA ILE A 9 -6.80 -3.26 18.46
C ILE A 9 -7.39 -2.62 19.71
N GLU A 10 -8.71 -2.55 19.81
CA GLU A 10 -9.39 -1.98 20.98
C GLU A 10 -9.07 -2.75 22.26
N LYS A 11 -9.08 -4.07 22.20
CA LYS A 11 -8.78 -4.94 23.35
C LYS A 11 -7.30 -4.91 23.76
N SER A 12 -6.39 -4.58 22.86
CA SER A 12 -4.97 -4.54 23.13
C SER A 12 -4.54 -3.38 24.01
N GLY A 13 -5.38 -2.35 24.17
CA GLY A 13 -5.04 -1.12 24.86
C GLY A 13 -4.19 -0.15 24.04
N LEU A 14 -3.91 -0.46 22.78
CA LEU A 14 -3.22 0.44 21.86
C LEU A 14 -4.14 1.54 21.36
N VAL A 15 -3.56 2.69 21.05
CA VAL A 15 -4.31 3.88 20.59
C VAL A 15 -4.05 4.09 19.10
N VAL A 16 -5.14 4.20 18.32
CA VAL A 16 -5.08 4.58 16.91
C VAL A 16 -4.92 6.09 16.84
N THR A 17 -3.85 6.56 16.21
CA THR A 17 -3.54 7.98 16.09
C THR A 17 -3.72 8.53 14.67
N ASP A 18 -3.73 7.66 13.67
CA ASP A 18 -3.93 8.06 12.28
C ASP A 18 -4.47 6.89 11.47
N ILE A 19 -5.38 7.17 10.55
CA ILE A 19 -5.88 6.23 9.55
C ILE A 19 -5.86 6.95 8.20
N GLU A 20 -5.21 6.35 7.22
CA GLU A 20 -5.18 6.86 5.86
C GLU A 20 -5.77 5.84 4.90
N PHE A 21 -6.80 6.26 4.14
CA PHE A 21 -7.45 5.43 3.13
C PHE A 21 -6.80 5.68 1.76
N LEU A 22 -6.35 4.60 1.11
CA LEU A 22 -5.54 4.66 -0.10
C LEU A 22 -6.19 3.91 -1.28
N GLY A 23 -7.52 3.82 -1.32
CA GLY A 23 -8.24 3.03 -2.33
C GLY A 23 -7.83 3.36 -3.76
N ARG A 24 -8.03 4.60 -4.20
CA ARG A 24 -7.66 5.05 -5.55
C ARG A 24 -6.16 5.04 -5.81
N HIS A 25 -5.36 5.36 -4.80
CA HIS A 25 -3.90 5.25 -4.88
C HIS A 25 -3.46 3.82 -5.16
N TYR A 26 -4.13 2.86 -4.53
CA TYR A 26 -3.82 1.45 -4.75
C TYR A 26 -4.19 1.00 -6.18
N ALA A 27 -5.25 1.54 -6.76
CA ALA A 27 -5.58 1.30 -8.17
C ALA A 27 -4.43 1.71 -9.10
N GLU A 28 -3.77 2.85 -8.82
CA GLU A 28 -2.57 3.28 -9.57
C GLU A 28 -1.39 2.34 -9.36
N THR A 29 -1.19 1.85 -8.15
CA THR A 29 -0.17 0.83 -7.85
C THR A 29 -0.42 -0.44 -8.68
N LEU A 30 -1.65 -0.91 -8.75
CA LEU A 30 -2.01 -2.08 -9.54
C LEU A 30 -1.81 -1.84 -11.04
N ARG A 31 -2.10 -0.63 -11.53
CA ARG A 31 -1.82 -0.26 -12.93
C ARG A 31 -0.33 -0.33 -13.24
N LEU A 32 0.53 0.17 -12.35
CA LEU A 32 1.98 0.09 -12.50
C LEU A 32 2.47 -1.36 -12.44
N TRP A 33 1.91 -2.18 -11.57
CA TRP A 33 2.22 -3.61 -11.52
C TRP A 33 1.86 -4.32 -12.83
N GLN A 34 0.69 -3.98 -13.40
CA GLN A 34 0.30 -4.51 -14.70
C GLN A 34 1.28 -4.11 -15.78
N TYR A 35 1.70 -2.85 -15.81
CA TYR A 35 2.70 -2.36 -16.76
C TYR A 35 4.03 -3.10 -16.63
N ASN A 36 4.53 -3.25 -15.40
CA ASN A 36 5.77 -3.97 -15.14
C ASN A 36 5.66 -5.46 -15.48
N PHE A 37 4.52 -6.06 -15.21
CA PHE A 37 4.25 -7.45 -15.57
C PHE A 37 4.32 -7.64 -17.09
N GLN A 38 3.65 -6.78 -17.86
CA GLN A 38 3.66 -6.87 -19.32
C GLN A 38 5.07 -6.71 -19.91
N ALA A 39 5.86 -5.82 -19.33
CA ALA A 39 7.26 -5.62 -19.75
C ALA A 39 8.14 -6.85 -19.50
N ASN A 40 7.79 -7.69 -18.54
CA ASN A 40 8.55 -8.88 -18.16
C ASN A 40 7.79 -10.20 -18.41
N ARG A 41 6.70 -10.15 -19.16
CA ARG A 41 5.80 -11.28 -19.38
C ARG A 41 6.51 -12.53 -19.90
N ASP A 42 7.41 -12.37 -20.85
CA ASP A 42 8.15 -13.50 -21.41
C ASP A 42 9.03 -14.21 -20.39
N LYS A 43 9.70 -13.45 -19.52
CA LYS A 43 10.51 -14.01 -18.43
C LYS A 43 9.65 -14.77 -17.42
N ILE A 44 8.48 -14.24 -17.10
CA ILE A 44 7.55 -14.87 -16.17
C ILE A 44 6.96 -16.15 -16.77
N ARG A 45 6.68 -16.15 -18.07
CA ARG A 45 6.23 -17.34 -18.77
C ARG A 45 7.27 -18.47 -18.75
N GLU A 46 8.54 -18.14 -18.81
CA GLU A 46 9.62 -19.11 -18.69
C GLU A 46 9.71 -19.73 -17.28
N ILE A 47 9.45 -18.92 -16.24
CA ILE A 47 9.47 -19.39 -14.85
C ILE A 47 8.25 -20.26 -14.52
N TYR A 48 7.08 -19.87 -15.01
CA TYR A 48 5.81 -20.55 -14.77
C TYR A 48 5.27 -21.15 -16.07
N ASP A 49 4.21 -20.57 -16.64
CA ASP A 49 3.64 -20.93 -17.93
C ASP A 49 2.71 -19.83 -18.47
N GLU A 50 2.15 -20.05 -19.65
CA GLU A 50 1.21 -19.12 -20.25
C GLU A 50 -0.11 -19.03 -19.47
N THR A 51 -0.58 -20.13 -18.91
CA THR A 51 -1.79 -20.19 -18.10
C THR A 51 -1.68 -19.29 -16.87
N PHE A 52 -0.51 -19.32 -16.21
CA PHE A 52 -0.23 -18.41 -15.10
C PHE A 52 -0.26 -16.95 -15.53
N CYS A 53 0.37 -16.62 -16.67
CA CYS A 53 0.39 -15.25 -17.17
C CYS A 53 -1.02 -14.71 -17.44
N ARG A 54 -1.87 -15.51 -18.04
CA ARG A 54 -3.29 -15.15 -18.30
C ARG A 54 -4.06 -14.93 -17.00
N MET A 55 -3.89 -15.82 -16.05
CA MET A 55 -4.53 -15.71 -14.73
C MET A 55 -4.08 -14.46 -14.01
N TRP A 56 -2.78 -14.16 -14.05
CA TRP A 56 -2.21 -13.00 -13.38
C TRP A 56 -2.67 -11.67 -14.02
N GLU A 57 -2.71 -11.60 -15.34
CA GLU A 57 -3.27 -10.45 -16.07
C GLU A 57 -4.71 -10.17 -15.66
N TYR A 58 -5.52 -11.22 -15.62
CA TYR A 58 -6.93 -11.11 -15.22
C TYR A 58 -7.05 -10.64 -13.77
N TYR A 59 -6.26 -11.21 -12.88
CA TYR A 59 -6.25 -10.83 -11.46
C TYR A 59 -5.90 -9.35 -11.27
N LEU A 60 -4.83 -8.89 -11.91
CA LEU A 60 -4.40 -7.49 -11.80
C LEU A 60 -5.45 -6.53 -12.38
N ALA A 61 -6.03 -6.85 -13.53
CA ALA A 61 -7.05 -6.04 -14.16
C ALA A 61 -8.34 -5.95 -13.31
N CYS A 62 -8.82 -7.07 -12.80
CA CYS A 62 -9.99 -7.10 -11.92
C CYS A 62 -9.74 -6.35 -10.61
N SER A 63 -8.56 -6.50 -10.04
CA SER A 63 -8.18 -5.79 -8.82
C SER A 63 -8.13 -4.28 -9.06
N GLU A 64 -7.55 -3.82 -10.15
CA GLU A 64 -7.52 -2.40 -10.49
C GLU A 64 -8.93 -1.82 -10.63
N VAL A 65 -9.81 -2.49 -11.36
CA VAL A 65 -11.21 -2.07 -11.51
C VAL A 65 -11.91 -2.00 -10.15
N SER A 66 -11.68 -2.97 -9.28
CA SER A 66 -12.26 -3.02 -7.96
C SER A 66 -11.87 -1.81 -7.09
N PHE A 67 -10.59 -1.44 -7.10
CA PHE A 67 -10.11 -0.28 -6.34
C PHE A 67 -10.42 1.06 -7.00
N ARG A 68 -10.59 1.10 -8.32
CA ARG A 68 -10.84 2.33 -9.06
C ARG A 68 -12.32 2.69 -9.12
N HIS A 69 -13.20 1.72 -9.28
CA HIS A 69 -14.62 1.91 -9.58
C HIS A 69 -15.58 1.27 -8.59
N LEU A 70 -15.12 0.35 -7.78
CA LEU A 70 -15.94 -0.32 -6.76
C LEU A 70 -15.54 0.15 -5.36
N ASP A 71 -16.10 -0.49 -4.35
CA ASP A 71 -15.94 -0.07 -2.94
C ASP A 71 -14.72 -0.67 -2.26
N SER A 72 -13.84 -1.35 -3.00
CA SER A 72 -12.61 -1.90 -2.43
C SER A 72 -11.68 -0.77 -2.00
N THR A 73 -11.11 -0.91 -0.82
CA THR A 73 -10.14 0.04 -0.31
C THR A 73 -9.05 -0.65 0.52
N VAL A 74 -7.95 0.03 0.64
CA VAL A 74 -6.84 -0.33 1.53
C VAL A 74 -6.57 0.87 2.43
N PHE A 75 -6.18 0.62 3.65
CA PHE A 75 -5.87 1.68 4.59
C PHE A 75 -4.63 1.35 5.41
N GLN A 76 -3.97 2.40 5.89
CA GLN A 76 -2.85 2.31 6.82
C GLN A 76 -3.28 2.85 8.17
N ILE A 77 -2.97 2.14 9.24
CA ILE A 77 -3.28 2.55 10.61
C ILE A 77 -1.96 2.78 11.36
N GLN A 78 -1.85 3.94 11.97
CA GLN A 78 -0.79 4.21 12.95
C GLN A 78 -1.30 3.91 14.34
N ILE A 79 -0.59 3.07 15.07
CA ILE A 79 -0.97 2.60 16.40
C ILE A 79 0.19 2.87 17.36
N VAL A 80 -0.12 3.43 18.52
CA VAL A 80 0.88 3.76 19.56
C VAL A 80 0.45 3.24 20.93
N LYS A 81 1.39 3.05 21.82
CA LYS A 81 1.12 2.72 23.23
C LYS A 81 0.70 3.95 24.02
N ASP A 82 1.34 5.09 23.75
CA ASP A 82 1.07 6.36 24.41
C ASP A 82 0.76 7.42 23.34
N ARG A 83 -0.45 7.99 23.40
CA ARG A 83 -0.88 9.03 22.47
C ARG A 83 -0.02 10.28 22.47
N HIS A 84 0.68 10.56 23.56
CA HIS A 84 1.48 11.77 23.72
C HIS A 84 2.81 11.74 22.97
N VAL A 85 3.23 10.60 22.45
CA VAL A 85 4.45 10.49 21.63
C VAL A 85 4.25 11.01 20.21
N VAL A 86 3.01 11.21 19.78
CA VAL A 86 2.68 11.65 18.42
C VAL A 86 2.45 13.16 18.43
N PRO A 87 3.04 13.93 17.49
CA PRO A 87 2.76 15.35 17.34
C PRO A 87 1.29 15.66 17.11
N MET A 88 0.87 16.88 17.49
CA MET A 88 -0.52 17.31 17.40
C MET A 88 -1.07 17.35 15.97
N THR A 89 -0.23 17.67 15.00
CA THR A 89 -0.62 17.76 13.59
C THR A 89 0.04 16.67 12.77
N ARG A 90 -0.58 16.33 11.63
CA ARG A 90 -0.08 15.32 10.70
C ARG A 90 1.16 15.74 9.89
N ASN A 91 1.63 16.96 10.02
CA ASN A 91 2.75 17.48 9.24
C ASN A 91 4.05 16.68 9.39
N TYR A 92 4.26 16.04 10.53
CA TYR A 92 5.44 15.18 10.76
C TYR A 92 5.52 14.01 9.78
N ILE A 93 4.38 13.47 9.31
CA ILE A 93 4.34 12.35 8.37
C ILE A 93 5.05 12.71 7.06
N ALA A 94 4.67 13.84 6.46
CA ALA A 94 5.30 14.30 5.24
C ALA A 94 6.78 14.65 5.41
N LYS A 95 7.15 15.23 6.55
CA LYS A 95 8.55 15.55 6.87
C LYS A 95 9.41 14.29 6.98
N GLU A 96 8.94 13.30 7.72
CA GLU A 96 9.66 12.03 7.87
C GLU A 96 9.76 11.27 6.54
N GLU A 97 8.72 11.27 5.74
CA GLU A 97 8.77 10.68 4.40
C GLU A 97 9.82 11.35 3.51
N ALA A 98 9.93 12.67 3.56
CA ALA A 98 10.94 13.41 2.80
C ALA A 98 12.36 13.02 3.23
N VAL A 99 12.61 12.95 4.54
CA VAL A 99 13.90 12.51 5.10
C VAL A 99 14.26 11.09 4.65
N LEU A 100 13.29 10.18 4.72
CA LEU A 100 13.51 8.79 4.29
C LEU A 100 13.78 8.66 2.81
N ARG A 101 13.11 9.44 1.97
CA ARG A 101 13.37 9.46 0.52
C ARG A 101 14.77 9.95 0.19
N GLU A 102 15.23 11.00 0.85
CA GLU A 102 16.59 11.52 0.68
C GLU A 102 17.64 10.49 1.10
N ALA A 103 17.45 9.85 2.26
CA ALA A 103 18.34 8.80 2.74
C ALA A 103 18.41 7.62 1.77
N THR A 104 17.28 7.19 1.22
CA THR A 104 17.21 6.11 0.24
C THR A 104 17.90 6.48 -1.05
N ALA A 105 17.69 7.71 -1.57
CA ALA A 105 18.33 8.20 -2.78
C ALA A 105 19.86 8.27 -2.63
N ASN A 106 20.35 8.69 -1.47
CA ASN A 106 21.78 8.75 -1.17
C ASN A 106 22.41 7.34 -1.11
N ASN A 107 21.74 6.38 -0.48
CA ASN A 107 22.20 4.99 -0.43
C ASN A 107 22.26 4.35 -1.83
N THR A 108 21.31 4.63 -2.69
CA THR A 108 21.27 4.12 -4.07
C THR A 108 22.41 4.70 -4.90
N ARG A 109 22.78 5.96 -4.67
CA ARG A 109 23.93 6.60 -5.38
C ARG A 109 25.27 6.12 -4.87
N ALA A 110 25.37 5.71 -3.61
CA ALA A 110 26.59 5.18 -3.00
C ALA A 110 26.87 3.71 -3.35
N ALA A 111 25.87 2.99 -3.85
CA ALA A 111 25.99 1.61 -4.32
C ALA A 111 26.26 1.61 -5.82
#